data_b1e2463bca0693e10e497f9af73eb9a0
#
_entry.id   b1e2463bca0693e10e497f9af73eb9a0
#
_cell.length_a   1.000
_cell.length_b   1.000
_cell.length_c   1.000
_cell.angle_alpha   90.00
_cell.angle_beta   90.00
_cell.angle_gamma   90.00
#
_symmetry.space_group_name_H-M   'P 1'
#
loop_
_entity.id
_entity.type
_entity.pdbx_description
1 polymer ?
#
loop_
_entity_poly.entity_id
_entity_poly.type
_entity_poly.pdbx_seq_one_letter_code
_entity_poly.pdbx_strand_id
1 'polypeptide(L)'
;MKVIETPGAPKPAGHYSQAVVHNGIVYVAGQLPIDPETGEKKLGSIEEQTEQVLNNISAILKAAGSDLSRVLKTTVYISDIELWGRVNAVYARFFGDHKPARAVVPTKKLHHGFQIEMEATAAVKKEP
;
A
#
# COMPACT_ATOMS: atom_id res chain seq x y z
N MET A 1 17.80 12.62 -0.87
CA MET A 1 16.73 11.67 -1.26
C MET A 1 17.22 10.24 -1.09
N LYS A 2 16.39 9.39 -0.54
CA LYS A 2 16.76 8.01 -0.25
C LYS A 2 15.78 7.05 -0.92
N VAL A 3 16.30 6.07 -1.65
CA VAL A 3 15.50 5.00 -2.27
C VAL A 3 15.34 3.87 -1.26
N ILE A 4 14.12 3.34 -1.13
CA ILE A 4 13.80 2.23 -0.24
C ILE A 4 13.66 0.95 -1.05
N GLU A 5 14.31 -0.10 -0.53
CA GLU A 5 14.26 -1.43 -1.10
C GLU A 5 14.18 -2.44 0.04
N THR A 6 13.17 -3.31 0.04
CA THR A 6 13.00 -4.32 1.08
C THR A 6 12.48 -5.63 0.49
N PRO A 7 12.98 -6.78 0.97
CA PRO A 7 12.42 -8.08 0.57
C PRO A 7 11.04 -8.33 1.16
N GLY A 8 10.59 -7.50 2.11
CA GLY A 8 9.24 -7.60 2.72
C GLY A 8 8.12 -7.10 1.82
N ALA A 9 8.43 -6.62 0.62
CA ALA A 9 7.43 -6.20 -0.36
C ALA A 9 7.86 -6.67 -1.76
N PRO A 10 6.94 -6.73 -2.74
CA PRO A 10 7.28 -7.19 -4.08
C PRO A 10 8.37 -6.33 -4.74
N LYS A 11 9.26 -6.98 -5.45
CA LYS A 11 10.25 -6.27 -6.28
C LYS A 11 9.52 -5.47 -7.36
N PRO A 12 9.99 -4.25 -7.66
CA PRO A 12 9.41 -3.48 -8.76
C PRO A 12 9.49 -4.26 -10.07
N ALA A 13 8.36 -4.41 -10.74
CA ALA A 13 8.26 -5.10 -12.02
C ALA A 13 8.54 -4.16 -13.21
N GLY A 14 8.80 -2.88 -12.97
CA GLY A 14 9.03 -1.90 -13.99
C GLY A 14 10.05 -0.84 -13.54
N HIS A 15 10.01 0.30 -14.18
CA HIS A 15 10.97 1.39 -13.94
C HIS A 15 10.48 2.29 -12.79
N TYR A 16 10.58 1.79 -11.55
CA TYR A 16 10.23 2.56 -10.34
C TYR A 16 10.87 1.91 -9.12
N SER A 17 10.93 2.66 -8.02
CA SER A 17 11.36 2.18 -6.71
C SER A 17 10.15 1.83 -5.86
N GLN A 18 10.30 0.96 -4.86
CA GLN A 18 9.22 0.67 -3.92
C GLN A 18 8.78 1.94 -3.19
N ALA A 19 9.72 2.75 -2.76
CA ALA A 19 9.44 4.04 -2.14
C ALA A 19 10.67 4.95 -2.23
N VAL A 20 10.42 6.24 -2.03
CA VAL A 20 11.46 7.27 -1.97
C VAL A 20 11.20 8.11 -0.72
N VAL A 21 12.26 8.43 0.02
CA VAL A 21 12.19 9.32 1.19
C VAL A 21 12.83 10.66 0.85
N HIS A 22 12.13 11.74 1.13
CA HIS A 22 12.65 13.11 0.94
C HIS A 22 12.05 14.03 1.98
N ASN A 23 12.92 14.79 2.67
CA ASN A 23 12.50 15.75 3.70
C ASN A 23 11.55 15.17 4.75
N GLY A 24 11.85 13.95 5.23
CA GLY A 24 11.07 13.31 6.29
C GLY A 24 9.75 12.69 5.83
N ILE A 25 9.52 12.62 4.53
CA ILE A 25 8.30 12.03 3.96
C ILE A 25 8.66 10.82 3.10
N VAL A 26 7.93 9.73 3.30
CA VAL A 26 8.02 8.49 2.49
C VAL A 26 6.92 8.54 1.44
N TYR A 27 7.31 8.37 0.19
CA TYR A 27 6.37 8.26 -0.95
C TYR A 27 6.41 6.81 -1.42
N VAL A 28 5.35 6.06 -1.13
CA VAL A 28 5.26 4.63 -1.46
C VAL A 28 4.58 4.46 -2.82
N ALA A 29 5.25 3.73 -3.72
CA ALA A 29 4.69 3.40 -5.04
C ALA A 29 3.44 2.54 -4.90
N GLY A 30 2.58 2.56 -5.91
CA GLY A 30 1.38 1.74 -5.94
C GLY A 30 1.69 0.27 -5.70
N GLN A 31 1.03 -0.33 -4.73
CA GLN A 31 1.21 -1.73 -4.36
C GLN A 31 0.06 -2.58 -4.86
N LEU A 32 0.39 -3.71 -5.44
CA LEU A 32 -0.54 -4.73 -5.92
C LEU A 32 -0.56 -5.91 -4.94
N PRO A 33 -1.64 -6.72 -4.94
CA PRO A 33 -1.75 -7.86 -4.01
C PRO A 33 -0.85 -9.04 -4.39
N ILE A 34 0.46 -8.85 -4.29
CA ILE A 34 1.46 -9.88 -4.59
C ILE A 34 2.19 -10.24 -3.31
N ASP A 35 2.26 -11.55 -3.01
CA ASP A 35 3.02 -12.04 -1.87
C ASP A 35 4.52 -11.93 -2.18
N PRO A 36 5.29 -11.17 -1.40
CA PRO A 36 6.71 -10.98 -1.70
C PRO A 36 7.57 -12.22 -1.47
N GLU A 37 7.15 -13.15 -0.62
CA GLU A 37 7.91 -14.38 -0.35
C GLU A 37 7.83 -15.37 -1.50
N THR A 38 6.63 -15.54 -2.06
CA THR A 38 6.37 -16.57 -3.08
C THR A 38 6.23 -16.02 -4.48
N GLY A 39 5.98 -14.72 -4.63
CA GLY A 39 5.61 -14.10 -5.90
C GLY A 39 4.18 -14.39 -6.33
N GLU A 40 3.39 -15.04 -5.46
CA GLU A 40 2.01 -15.38 -5.77
C GLU A 40 1.14 -14.13 -5.92
N LYS A 41 0.39 -14.07 -7.02
CA LYS A 41 -0.64 -13.04 -7.22
C LYS A 41 -1.89 -13.47 -6.47
N LYS A 42 -2.32 -12.66 -5.49
CA LYS A 42 -3.54 -12.91 -4.73
C LYS A 42 -4.75 -12.47 -5.55
N LEU A 43 -5.44 -13.44 -6.13
CA LEU A 43 -6.62 -13.20 -6.97
C LEU A 43 -7.91 -13.70 -6.31
N GLY A 44 -7.87 -13.99 -5.02
CA GLY A 44 -9.02 -14.42 -4.24
C GLY A 44 -9.96 -13.28 -3.90
N SER A 45 -10.49 -13.28 -2.67
CA SER A 45 -11.44 -12.25 -2.23
C SER A 45 -10.81 -10.86 -2.21
N ILE A 46 -11.64 -9.83 -2.30
CA ILE A 46 -11.18 -8.44 -2.16
C ILE A 46 -10.56 -8.20 -0.77
N GLU A 47 -11.06 -8.89 0.27
CA GLU A 47 -10.50 -8.80 1.61
C GLU A 47 -9.07 -9.30 1.63
N GLU A 48 -8.81 -10.46 1.03
CA GLU A 48 -7.46 -11.04 0.94
C GLU A 48 -6.52 -10.13 0.14
N GLN A 49 -7.00 -9.58 -0.96
CA GLN A 49 -6.23 -8.66 -1.78
C GLN A 49 -5.88 -7.38 -1.02
N THR A 50 -6.85 -6.82 -0.29
CA THR A 50 -6.63 -5.60 0.50
C THR A 50 -5.64 -5.83 1.63
N GLU A 51 -5.72 -6.97 2.33
CA GLU A 51 -4.77 -7.35 3.36
C GLU A 51 -3.34 -7.43 2.80
N GLN A 52 -3.17 -8.06 1.66
CA GLN A 52 -1.83 -8.20 1.05
C GLN A 52 -1.24 -6.84 0.68
N VAL A 53 -2.04 -5.97 0.08
CA VAL A 53 -1.59 -4.62 -0.29
C VAL A 53 -1.15 -3.84 0.96
N LEU A 54 -1.94 -3.88 2.03
CA LEU A 54 -1.62 -3.17 3.27
C LEU A 54 -0.40 -3.75 3.96
N ASN A 55 -0.22 -5.07 3.94
CA ASN A 55 0.98 -5.71 4.46
C ASN A 55 2.23 -5.27 3.68
N ASN A 56 2.12 -5.17 2.35
CA ASN A 56 3.23 -4.71 1.51
C ASN A 56 3.59 -3.26 1.84
N ILE A 57 2.59 -2.39 1.95
CA ILE A 57 2.82 -0.98 2.32
C ILE A 57 3.45 -0.89 3.72
N SER A 58 2.95 -1.66 4.69
CA SER A 58 3.49 -1.68 6.04
C SER A 58 4.97 -2.07 6.06
N ALA A 59 5.35 -3.10 5.30
CA ALA A 59 6.74 -3.54 5.21
C ALA A 59 7.65 -2.45 4.62
N ILE A 60 7.20 -1.79 3.56
CA ILE A 60 7.95 -0.69 2.94
C ILE A 60 8.12 0.47 3.91
N LEU A 61 7.05 0.85 4.62
CA LEU A 61 7.10 1.93 5.61
C LEU A 61 8.09 1.62 6.73
N LYS A 62 8.08 0.39 7.25
CA LYS A 62 9.02 -0.02 8.30
C LYS A 62 10.47 0.05 7.81
N ALA A 63 10.73 -0.37 6.59
CA ALA A 63 12.06 -0.26 5.98
C ALA A 63 12.51 1.20 5.84
N ALA A 64 11.56 2.12 5.72
CA ALA A 64 11.83 3.56 5.59
C ALA A 64 11.88 4.29 6.95
N GLY A 65 11.70 3.59 8.06
CA GLY A 65 11.67 4.22 9.39
C GLY A 65 10.33 4.86 9.73
N SER A 66 9.25 4.32 9.18
CA SER A 66 7.89 4.78 9.43
C SER A 66 7.00 3.58 9.84
N ASP A 67 5.71 3.75 9.85
CA ASP A 67 4.72 2.70 10.07
C ASP A 67 3.33 3.20 9.68
N LEU A 68 2.32 2.32 9.76
CA LEU A 68 0.95 2.67 9.37
C LEU A 68 0.36 3.83 10.19
N SER A 69 0.77 3.99 11.45
CA SER A 69 0.27 5.09 12.30
C SER A 69 0.76 6.47 11.85
N ARG A 70 1.73 6.51 10.94
CA ARG A 70 2.31 7.74 10.41
C ARG A 70 1.91 8.03 8.98
N VAL A 71 1.01 7.25 8.42
CA VAL A 71 0.48 7.50 7.08
C VAL A 71 -0.29 8.81 7.09
N LEU A 72 0.02 9.67 6.14
CA LEU A 72 -0.62 10.97 5.96
C LEU A 72 -1.78 10.89 4.98
N LYS A 73 -1.56 10.16 3.90
CA LYS A 73 -2.54 10.05 2.82
C LYS A 73 -2.37 8.73 2.07
N THR A 74 -3.50 8.16 1.66
CA THR A 74 -3.52 7.04 0.71
C THR A 74 -4.42 7.38 -0.47
N THR A 75 -4.10 6.77 -1.61
CA THR A 75 -5.03 6.68 -2.74
C THR A 75 -5.27 5.20 -3.01
N VAL A 76 -6.53 4.80 -2.97
CA VAL A 76 -6.96 3.42 -3.16
C VAL A 76 -7.69 3.31 -4.49
N TYR A 77 -7.15 2.51 -5.41
CA TYR A 77 -7.77 2.25 -6.71
C TYR A 77 -8.48 0.91 -6.64
N ILE A 78 -9.75 0.87 -7.00
CA ILE A 78 -10.55 -0.35 -6.99
C ILE A 78 -11.20 -0.57 -8.35
N SER A 79 -11.28 -1.82 -8.78
CA SER A 79 -11.80 -2.16 -10.11
C SER A 79 -13.32 -2.03 -10.22
N ASP A 80 -14.02 -1.90 -9.08
CA ASP A 80 -15.48 -1.78 -9.04
C ASP A 80 -15.85 -1.02 -7.76
N ILE A 81 -16.65 0.04 -7.90
CA ILE A 81 -17.07 0.87 -6.75
C ILE A 81 -17.87 0.06 -5.71
N GLU A 82 -18.53 -1.02 -6.14
CA GLU A 82 -19.28 -1.90 -5.25
C GLU A 82 -18.40 -2.57 -4.19
N LEU A 83 -17.07 -2.61 -4.41
CA LEU A 83 -16.12 -3.18 -3.46
C LEU A 83 -15.80 -2.24 -2.29
N TRP A 84 -16.23 -0.98 -2.35
CA TRP A 84 -15.83 0.06 -1.41
C TRP A 84 -16.02 -0.35 0.06
N GLY A 85 -17.19 -0.88 0.41
CA GLY A 85 -17.50 -1.23 1.81
C GLY A 85 -16.63 -2.36 2.35
N ARG A 86 -16.36 -3.37 1.53
CA ARG A 86 -15.51 -4.51 1.91
C ARG A 86 -14.05 -4.10 2.05
N VAL A 87 -13.57 -3.25 1.16
CA VAL A 87 -12.22 -2.66 1.26
C VAL A 87 -12.11 -1.80 2.52
N ASN A 88 -13.11 -0.96 2.76
CA ASN A 88 -13.11 -0.07 3.93
C ASN A 88 -13.06 -0.84 5.25
N ALA A 89 -13.73 -1.98 5.35
CA ALA A 89 -13.72 -2.79 6.57
C ALA A 89 -12.31 -3.31 6.89
N VAL A 90 -11.59 -3.82 5.88
CA VAL A 90 -10.20 -4.28 6.06
C VAL A 90 -9.27 -3.10 6.36
N TYR A 91 -9.42 -2.01 5.62
CA TYR A 91 -8.64 -0.79 5.80
C TYR A 91 -8.76 -0.28 7.24
N ALA A 92 -9.98 -0.21 7.77
CA ALA A 92 -10.23 0.25 9.13
C ALA A 92 -9.54 -0.63 10.18
N ARG A 93 -9.51 -1.96 9.98
CA ARG A 93 -8.79 -2.87 10.89
C ARG A 93 -7.29 -2.56 10.95
N PHE A 94 -6.68 -2.28 9.81
CA PHE A 94 -5.24 -2.01 9.74
C PHE A 94 -4.87 -0.67 10.37
N PHE A 95 -5.68 0.36 10.16
CA PHE A 95 -5.35 1.71 10.64
C PHE A 95 -5.88 1.99 12.06
N GLY A 96 -6.90 1.26 12.53
CA GLY A 96 -7.46 1.47 13.86
C GLY A 96 -8.02 2.88 14.04
N ASP A 97 -7.60 3.57 15.09
CA ASP A 97 -8.08 4.93 15.38
C ASP A 97 -7.42 6.00 14.50
N HIS A 98 -6.32 5.67 13.84
CA HIS A 98 -5.66 6.58 12.93
C HIS A 98 -6.43 6.65 11.61
N LYS A 99 -6.83 7.84 11.21
CA LYS A 99 -7.61 8.06 10.00
C LYS A 99 -6.85 8.97 9.04
N PRO A 100 -5.94 8.41 8.22
CA PRO A 100 -5.24 9.24 7.24
C PRO A 100 -6.19 9.81 6.19
N ALA A 101 -5.79 10.90 5.55
CA ALA A 101 -6.52 11.41 4.40
C ALA A 101 -6.56 10.33 3.32
N ARG A 102 -7.67 10.23 2.58
CA ARG A 102 -7.85 9.15 1.61
C ARG A 102 -8.73 9.56 0.44
N ALA A 103 -8.37 9.07 -0.74
CA ALA A 103 -9.28 9.01 -1.88
C ALA A 103 -9.45 7.54 -2.28
N VAL A 104 -10.66 7.14 -2.62
CA VAL A 104 -10.96 5.83 -3.21
C VAL A 104 -11.48 6.07 -4.61
N VAL A 105 -10.79 5.52 -5.61
CA VAL A 105 -11.02 5.81 -7.03
C VAL A 105 -11.39 4.52 -7.75
N PRO A 106 -12.61 4.40 -8.30
CA PRO A 106 -12.93 3.27 -9.16
C PRO A 106 -12.20 3.43 -10.48
N THR A 107 -11.67 2.32 -10.97
CA THR A 107 -10.93 2.29 -12.24
C THR A 107 -11.57 1.29 -13.19
N LYS A 108 -11.03 1.22 -14.40
CA LYS A 108 -11.26 0.09 -15.29
C LYS A 108 -10.38 -1.07 -14.80
N LYS A 109 -9.83 -1.86 -15.70
CA LYS A 109 -9.00 -3.01 -15.33
C LYS A 109 -7.68 -2.56 -14.67
N LEU A 110 -7.30 -3.23 -13.60
CA LEU A 110 -5.98 -3.16 -13.01
C LEU A 110 -5.12 -4.32 -13.55
N HIS A 111 -3.80 -4.25 -13.32
CA HIS A 111 -2.88 -5.30 -13.75
C HIS A 111 -3.31 -6.68 -13.25
N HIS A 112 -3.12 -7.70 -14.06
CA HIS A 112 -3.29 -9.11 -13.72
C HIS A 112 -4.70 -9.49 -13.22
N GLY A 113 -5.70 -8.65 -13.44
CA GLY A 113 -7.05 -8.88 -12.91
C GLY A 113 -7.22 -8.55 -11.45
N PHE A 114 -6.27 -7.85 -10.84
CA PHE A 114 -6.40 -7.39 -9.46
C PHE A 114 -7.58 -6.43 -9.29
N GLN A 115 -8.19 -6.47 -8.13
CA GLN A 115 -9.33 -5.63 -7.79
C GLN A 115 -8.94 -4.38 -7.00
N ILE A 116 -7.69 -4.29 -6.54
CA ILE A 116 -7.21 -3.17 -5.74
C ILE A 116 -5.73 -2.87 -6.01
N GLU A 117 -5.41 -1.59 -5.93
CA GLU A 117 -4.04 -1.07 -5.89
C GLU A 117 -4.05 0.10 -4.92
N MET A 118 -2.96 0.32 -4.18
CA MET A 118 -2.91 1.41 -3.21
C MET A 118 -1.52 2.03 -3.16
N GLU A 119 -1.48 3.36 -3.10
CA GLU A 119 -0.26 4.12 -2.83
C GLU A 119 -0.42 4.89 -1.52
N ALA A 120 0.69 5.29 -0.92
CA ALA A 120 0.67 5.96 0.38
C ALA A 120 1.78 6.99 0.50
N THR A 121 1.52 7.99 1.33
CA THR A 121 2.50 8.99 1.77
C THR A 121 2.52 8.97 3.29
N ALA A 122 3.69 8.90 3.90
CA ALA A 122 3.83 8.80 5.35
C ALA A 122 4.99 9.64 5.88
N ALA A 123 4.92 9.99 7.16
CA ALA A 123 6.01 10.69 7.83
C ALA A 123 7.01 9.68 8.39
N VAL A 124 8.29 9.97 8.25
CA VAL A 124 9.36 9.19 8.90
C VAL A 124 9.39 9.55 10.39
N LYS A 125 9.66 8.56 11.24
CA LYS A 125 9.84 8.81 12.68
C LYS A 125 11.06 9.70 12.89
N LYS A 126 10.93 10.65 13.80
CA LYS A 126 12.09 11.46 14.20
C LYS A 126 13.05 10.59 15.01
N GLU A 127 14.34 10.69 14.69
CA GLU A 127 15.38 10.10 15.51
C GLU A 127 15.36 10.78 16.88
N PRO A 128 15.56 10.01 17.99
CA PRO A 128 15.65 10.60 19.31
C PRO A 128 16.90 11.47 19.49
#